data_c8194c70a76b51014b13c9330ce3e510
#
_entry.id   c8194c70a76b51014b13c9330ce3e510
#
_cell.length_a   1.000
_cell.length_b   1.000
_cell.length_c   1.000
_cell.angle_alpha   90.00
_cell.angle_beta   90.00
_cell.angle_gamma   90.00
#
_symmetry.space_group_name_H-M   'P 1'
#
loop_
_entity.id
_entity.type
_entity.pdbx_description
1 polymer ?
#
loop_
_entity_poly.entity_id
_entity_poly.type
_entity_poly.pdbx_seq_one_letter_code
_entity_poly.pdbx_strand_id
1 'polypeptide(L)'
;KGVHIVTVNDYLAKRDAEWMGQVHEFLGLKVGVILNSSENDERREAYHADITYVTNNELGFDYLRDNMVIYKEQLVQRDLHYAIVDEVDSVLIDEARTPLIISGQSGKSTKLYEACDILARQLIRGQASGEFNKMNALLGEEIEETGDFIVAEKEKQVTLTAQGVAKV
;
A
#
# COMPACT_ATOMS: atom_id res chain seq x y z
N LYS A 1 28.95 2.65 4.15
CA LYS A 1 28.06 3.57 3.42
C LYS A 1 27.97 3.08 1.99
N GLY A 2 26.80 2.93 1.46
CA GLY A 2 26.62 2.38 0.13
C GLY A 2 25.66 3.19 -0.71
N VAL A 3 25.58 2.83 -1.98
CA VAL A 3 24.77 3.49 -3.01
C VAL A 3 23.67 2.52 -3.45
N HIS A 4 22.45 3.01 -3.57
CA HIS A 4 21.36 2.31 -4.25
C HIS A 4 21.21 2.85 -5.66
N ILE A 5 21.17 1.97 -6.65
CA ILE A 5 20.84 2.31 -8.04
C ILE A 5 19.45 1.75 -8.28
N VAL A 6 18.49 2.66 -8.43
CA VAL A 6 17.06 2.33 -8.50
C VAL A 6 16.59 2.47 -9.93
N THR A 7 15.93 1.43 -10.45
CA THR A 7 15.38 1.38 -11.81
C THR A 7 13.94 0.85 -11.78
N VAL A 8 13.29 0.78 -12.94
CA VAL A 8 11.85 0.46 -13.05
C VAL A 8 11.53 -1.02 -13.15
N ASN A 9 12.48 -1.88 -13.54
CA ASN A 9 12.22 -3.31 -13.70
C ASN A 9 13.44 -4.20 -13.46
N ASP A 10 13.19 -5.49 -13.21
CA ASP A 10 14.22 -6.50 -12.91
C ASP A 10 15.22 -6.70 -14.05
N TYR A 11 14.77 -6.57 -15.30
CA TYR A 11 15.65 -6.73 -16.44
C TYR A 11 16.76 -5.66 -16.44
N LEU A 12 16.37 -4.40 -16.24
CA LEU A 12 17.34 -3.29 -16.18
C LEU A 12 18.25 -3.42 -14.95
N ALA A 13 17.69 -3.72 -13.79
CA ALA A 13 18.47 -3.90 -12.58
C ALA A 13 19.54 -4.98 -12.76
N LYS A 14 19.18 -6.12 -13.34
CA LYS A 14 20.10 -7.23 -13.61
C LYS A 14 21.13 -6.88 -14.68
N ARG A 15 20.68 -6.36 -15.85
CA ARG A 15 21.55 -5.99 -16.96
C ARG A 15 22.63 -5.00 -16.53
N ASP A 16 22.23 -3.95 -15.82
CA ASP A 16 23.13 -2.88 -15.45
C ASP A 16 24.08 -3.31 -14.31
N ALA A 17 23.61 -4.14 -13.39
CA ALA A 17 24.48 -4.80 -12.41
C ALA A 17 25.54 -5.69 -13.08
N GLU A 18 25.17 -6.46 -14.10
CA GLU A 18 26.12 -7.32 -14.83
C GLU A 18 27.12 -6.52 -15.67
N TRP A 19 26.71 -5.44 -16.32
CA TRP A 19 27.58 -4.65 -17.19
C TRP A 19 28.48 -3.70 -16.39
N MET A 20 27.88 -2.84 -15.59
CA MET A 20 28.62 -1.84 -14.82
C MET A 20 29.28 -2.46 -13.58
N GLY A 21 28.72 -3.56 -13.09
CA GLY A 21 29.30 -4.31 -11.99
C GLY A 21 30.74 -4.70 -12.24
N GLN A 22 31.10 -5.13 -13.45
CA GLN A 22 32.47 -5.47 -13.81
C GLN A 22 33.46 -4.31 -13.58
N VAL A 23 33.04 -3.08 -13.87
CA VAL A 23 33.84 -1.88 -13.63
C VAL A 23 33.97 -1.60 -12.13
N HIS A 24 32.87 -1.72 -11.40
CA HIS A 24 32.85 -1.48 -9.96
C HIS A 24 33.69 -2.52 -9.21
N GLU A 25 33.57 -3.80 -9.57
CA GLU A 25 34.34 -4.89 -8.99
C GLU A 25 35.84 -4.77 -9.30
N PHE A 26 36.19 -4.32 -10.53
CA PHE A 26 37.57 -4.00 -10.88
C PHE A 26 38.18 -2.91 -9.98
N LEU A 27 37.35 -1.97 -9.52
CA LEU A 27 37.73 -0.92 -8.57
C LEU A 27 37.69 -1.40 -7.10
N GLY A 28 37.40 -2.67 -6.86
CA GLY A 28 37.37 -3.26 -5.53
C GLY A 28 36.06 -3.04 -4.75
N LEU A 29 34.99 -2.61 -5.42
CA LEU A 29 33.68 -2.43 -4.82
C LEU A 29 32.83 -3.70 -4.96
N LYS A 30 32.02 -4.01 -3.95
CA LYS A 30 31.05 -5.10 -4.00
C LYS A 30 29.75 -4.62 -4.64
N VAL A 31 29.21 -5.43 -5.56
CA VAL A 31 27.95 -5.15 -6.24
C VAL A 31 26.91 -6.21 -5.85
N GLY A 32 25.73 -5.77 -5.45
CA GLY A 32 24.57 -6.61 -5.20
C GLY A 32 23.42 -6.24 -6.14
N VAL A 33 22.56 -7.21 -6.43
CA VAL A 33 21.33 -7.00 -7.20
C VAL A 33 20.16 -7.64 -6.47
N ILE A 34 19.03 -6.93 -6.42
CA ILE A 34 17.79 -7.42 -5.83
C ILE A 34 16.73 -7.48 -6.92
N LEU A 35 16.19 -8.67 -7.10
CA LEU A 35 15.14 -8.97 -8.04
C LEU A 35 13.89 -9.43 -7.30
N ASN A 36 12.76 -9.50 -7.98
CA ASN A 36 11.50 -10.00 -7.40
C ASN A 36 11.64 -11.42 -6.85
N SER A 37 12.47 -12.27 -7.48
CA SER A 37 12.73 -13.64 -7.06
C SER A 37 13.71 -13.79 -5.90
N SER A 38 14.36 -12.71 -5.46
CA SER A 38 15.39 -12.79 -4.41
C SER A 38 14.80 -13.12 -3.05
N GLU A 39 15.41 -14.08 -2.36
CA GLU A 39 15.07 -14.47 -0.99
C GLU A 39 15.64 -13.47 0.04
N ASN A 40 15.14 -13.51 1.26
CA ASN A 40 15.51 -12.53 2.31
C ASN A 40 17.00 -12.49 2.62
N ASP A 41 17.68 -13.63 2.61
CA ASP A 41 19.11 -13.69 2.88
C ASP A 41 19.92 -13.11 1.73
N GLU A 42 19.52 -13.36 0.48
CA GLU A 42 20.11 -12.76 -0.71
C GLU A 42 19.90 -11.23 -0.71
N ARG A 43 18.70 -10.77 -0.35
CA ARG A 43 18.40 -9.34 -0.20
C ARG A 43 19.31 -8.68 0.83
N ARG A 44 19.46 -9.31 1.99
CA ARG A 44 20.33 -8.80 3.05
C ARG A 44 21.78 -8.69 2.57
N GLU A 45 22.31 -9.71 1.90
CA GLU A 45 23.64 -9.68 1.33
C GLU A 45 23.80 -8.57 0.30
N ALA A 46 22.84 -8.44 -0.63
CA ALA A 46 22.84 -7.41 -1.67
C ALA A 46 22.77 -6.00 -1.08
N TYR A 47 21.95 -5.75 -0.06
CA TYR A 47 21.91 -4.45 0.61
C TYR A 47 23.19 -4.10 1.36
N HIS A 48 23.97 -5.10 1.80
CA HIS A 48 25.26 -4.87 2.45
C HIS A 48 26.44 -4.69 1.47
N ALA A 49 26.20 -4.81 0.17
CA ALA A 49 27.18 -4.47 -0.84
C ALA A 49 27.43 -2.94 -0.91
N ASP A 50 28.54 -2.54 -1.53
CA ASP A 50 28.87 -1.11 -1.71
C ASP A 50 27.89 -0.43 -2.68
N ILE A 51 27.46 -1.16 -3.71
CA ILE A 51 26.48 -0.73 -4.71
C ILE A 51 25.39 -1.78 -4.78
N THR A 52 24.13 -1.36 -4.66
CA THR A 52 22.96 -2.24 -4.75
C THR A 52 22.07 -1.79 -5.89
N TYR A 53 21.89 -2.64 -6.90
CA TYR A 53 20.91 -2.45 -7.96
C TYR A 53 19.57 -3.05 -7.53
N VAL A 54 18.50 -2.29 -7.66
CA VAL A 54 17.18 -2.68 -7.17
C VAL A 54 16.08 -1.94 -7.93
N THR A 55 14.90 -2.54 -8.06
CA THR A 55 13.75 -1.80 -8.61
C THR A 55 13.10 -0.92 -7.53
N ASN A 56 12.41 0.14 -7.97
CA ASN A 56 11.65 1.03 -7.08
C ASN A 56 10.65 0.26 -6.23
N ASN A 57 9.96 -0.73 -6.80
CA ASN A 57 8.97 -1.55 -6.12
C ASN A 57 9.62 -2.43 -5.04
N GLU A 58 10.69 -3.16 -5.38
CA GLU A 58 11.37 -4.04 -4.43
C GLU A 58 11.98 -3.24 -3.27
N LEU A 59 12.61 -2.10 -3.56
CA LEU A 59 13.15 -1.20 -2.54
C LEU A 59 12.05 -0.72 -1.58
N GLY A 60 10.92 -0.30 -2.14
CA GLY A 60 9.80 0.18 -1.36
C GLY A 60 9.11 -0.92 -0.55
N PHE A 61 8.92 -2.11 -1.12
CA PHE A 61 8.38 -3.25 -0.39
C PHE A 61 9.31 -3.74 0.72
N ASP A 62 10.62 -3.75 0.49
CA ASP A 62 11.59 -4.11 1.53
C ASP A 62 11.56 -3.09 2.67
N TYR A 63 11.44 -1.79 2.34
CA TYR A 63 11.28 -0.76 3.37
C TYR A 63 10.01 -0.97 4.21
N LEU A 64 8.89 -1.30 3.56
CA LEU A 64 7.65 -1.60 4.29
C LEU A 64 7.79 -2.86 5.15
N ARG A 65 8.39 -3.93 4.62
CA ARG A 65 8.62 -5.16 5.38
C ARG A 65 9.52 -4.93 6.59
N ASP A 66 10.59 -4.19 6.43
CA ASP A 66 11.51 -3.84 7.51
C ASP A 66 10.83 -3.03 8.64
N ASN A 67 9.85 -2.18 8.29
CA ASN A 67 9.05 -1.45 9.28
C ASN A 67 8.01 -2.32 10.00
N MET A 68 7.80 -3.56 9.58
CA MET A 68 6.86 -4.49 10.20
C MET A 68 7.55 -5.54 11.08
N VAL A 69 8.88 -5.67 11.02
CA VAL A 69 9.62 -6.65 11.82
C VAL A 69 9.70 -6.23 13.29
N ILE A 70 9.78 -7.23 14.18
CA ILE A 70 9.87 -7.03 15.61
C ILE A 70 11.33 -6.97 16.09
N TYR A 71 12.20 -7.74 15.45
CA TYR A 71 13.60 -7.87 15.83
C TYR A 71 14.51 -7.24 14.77
N LYS A 72 15.55 -6.54 15.22
CA LYS A 72 16.51 -5.86 14.37
C LYS A 72 17.24 -6.80 13.41
N GLU A 73 17.46 -8.03 13.82
CA GLU A 73 18.12 -9.07 13.03
C GLU A 73 17.30 -9.50 11.80
N GLN A 74 16.02 -9.18 11.77
CA GLN A 74 15.11 -9.47 10.66
C GLN A 74 15.18 -8.42 9.55
N LEU A 75 15.77 -7.25 9.82
CA LEU A 75 15.95 -6.21 8.82
C LEU A 75 16.83 -6.71 7.67
N VAL A 76 16.42 -6.39 6.45
CA VAL A 76 17.20 -6.69 5.24
C VAL A 76 17.96 -5.47 4.74
N GLN A 77 17.38 -4.28 4.87
CA GLN A 77 17.99 -3.04 4.42
C GLN A 77 19.04 -2.53 5.41
N ARG A 78 20.00 -1.82 4.89
CA ARG A 78 20.94 -0.98 5.65
C ARG A 78 20.48 0.47 5.65
N ASP A 79 21.21 1.33 6.37
CA ASP A 79 20.97 2.77 6.37
C ASP A 79 21.03 3.34 4.94
N LEU A 80 20.03 4.16 4.60
CA LEU A 80 19.94 4.84 3.33
C LEU A 80 20.92 6.01 3.31
N HIS A 81 21.95 5.93 2.45
CA HIS A 81 22.99 6.94 2.37
C HIS A 81 22.94 7.75 1.09
N TYR A 82 22.85 7.09 -0.05
CA TYR A 82 22.80 7.72 -1.36
C TYR A 82 22.03 6.86 -2.35
N ALA A 83 21.26 7.51 -3.22
CA ALA A 83 20.52 6.83 -4.28
C ALA A 83 20.73 7.55 -5.61
N ILE A 84 20.87 6.75 -6.66
CA ILE A 84 20.79 7.17 -8.06
C ILE A 84 19.50 6.56 -8.59
N VAL A 85 18.58 7.39 -9.06
CA VAL A 85 17.30 6.94 -9.63
C VAL A 85 17.38 7.09 -11.14
N ASP A 86 17.36 5.95 -11.82
CA ASP A 86 17.27 5.90 -13.29
C ASP A 86 15.81 5.88 -13.74
N GLU A 87 15.55 6.38 -14.94
CA GLU A 87 14.17 6.54 -15.47
C GLU A 87 13.25 7.28 -14.49
N VAL A 88 13.72 8.40 -14.00
CA VAL A 88 13.09 9.18 -12.91
C VAL A 88 11.69 9.66 -13.23
N ASP A 89 11.36 9.88 -14.49
CA ASP A 89 10.02 10.21 -14.99
C ASP A 89 9.03 9.07 -14.71
N SER A 90 9.41 7.83 -15.02
CA SER A 90 8.58 6.67 -14.68
C SER A 90 8.44 6.48 -13.17
N VAL A 91 9.56 6.55 -12.44
CA VAL A 91 9.56 6.28 -10.99
C VAL A 91 8.86 7.36 -10.18
N LEU A 92 9.15 8.65 -10.45
CA LEU A 92 8.71 9.77 -9.60
C LEU A 92 7.50 10.53 -10.15
N ILE A 93 7.08 10.28 -11.40
CA ILE A 93 5.93 10.95 -12.02
C ILE A 93 4.84 9.94 -12.35
N ASP A 94 5.10 8.97 -13.22
CA ASP A 94 4.07 8.07 -13.72
C ASP A 94 3.55 7.13 -12.63
N GLU A 95 4.44 6.51 -11.86
CA GLU A 95 4.10 5.59 -10.78
C GLU A 95 3.98 6.23 -9.41
N ALA A 96 4.27 7.53 -9.28
CA ALA A 96 4.31 8.23 -7.98
C ALA A 96 2.99 8.16 -7.18
N ARG A 97 1.86 7.95 -7.84
CA ARG A 97 0.55 7.84 -7.21
C ARG A 97 0.12 6.41 -6.91
N THR A 98 0.89 5.42 -7.35
CA THR A 98 0.55 4.01 -7.11
C THR A 98 1.04 3.61 -5.72
N PRO A 99 0.14 3.34 -4.77
CA PRO A 99 0.55 2.98 -3.41
C PRO A 99 1.15 1.58 -3.38
N LEU A 100 2.22 1.40 -2.64
CA LEU A 100 2.73 0.08 -2.28
C LEU A 100 1.91 -0.44 -1.09
N ILE A 101 1.22 -1.57 -1.27
CA ILE A 101 0.33 -2.13 -0.25
C ILE A 101 0.79 -3.54 0.09
N ILE A 102 1.07 -3.79 1.37
CA ILE A 102 1.23 -5.13 1.92
C ILE A 102 -0.08 -5.49 2.64
N SER A 103 -0.77 -6.51 2.16
CA SER A 103 -1.98 -7.01 2.78
C SER A 103 -1.82 -8.48 3.15
N GLY A 104 -2.37 -8.86 4.30
CA GLY A 104 -2.42 -10.25 4.76
C GLY A 104 -3.86 -10.68 5.04
N GLN A 105 -4.14 -11.97 4.92
CA GLN A 105 -5.42 -12.49 5.37
C GLN A 105 -5.52 -12.37 6.90
N SER A 106 -6.44 -11.53 7.35
CA SER A 106 -6.85 -11.50 8.75
C SER A 106 -7.80 -12.67 8.99
N GLY A 107 -7.32 -13.70 9.69
CA GLY A 107 -8.07 -14.94 9.92
C GLY A 107 -9.34 -14.82 10.75
N LYS A 108 -9.77 -13.61 11.14
CA LYS A 108 -10.96 -13.38 11.98
C LYS A 108 -12.14 -12.76 11.23
N SER A 109 -11.95 -12.38 9.95
CA SER A 109 -12.90 -11.51 9.26
C SER A 109 -14.05 -12.23 8.56
N THR A 110 -13.88 -13.47 8.10
CA THR A 110 -14.85 -14.16 7.24
C THR A 110 -16.22 -14.33 7.94
N LYS A 111 -16.25 -14.78 9.18
CA LYS A 111 -17.51 -14.98 9.92
C LYS A 111 -18.24 -13.67 10.23
N LEU A 112 -17.50 -12.59 10.45
CA LEU A 112 -18.09 -11.27 10.69
C LEU A 112 -18.71 -10.71 9.42
N TYR A 113 -18.04 -10.86 8.26
CA TYR A 113 -18.60 -10.46 6.97
C TYR A 113 -19.86 -11.25 6.60
N GLU A 114 -19.88 -12.56 6.83
CA GLU A 114 -21.06 -13.38 6.61
C GLU A 114 -22.23 -12.94 7.49
N ALA A 115 -21.98 -12.66 8.77
CA ALA A 115 -23.01 -12.16 9.68
C ALA A 115 -23.52 -10.78 9.27
N CYS A 116 -22.62 -9.88 8.88
CA CYS A 116 -22.99 -8.55 8.38
C CYS A 116 -23.75 -8.61 7.06
N ASP A 117 -23.41 -9.53 6.14
CA ASP A 117 -24.13 -9.71 4.88
C ASP A 117 -25.57 -10.19 5.15
N ILE A 118 -25.77 -11.13 6.07
CA ILE A 118 -27.10 -11.62 6.44
C ILE A 118 -27.93 -10.47 7.05
N LEU A 119 -27.34 -9.67 7.94
CA LEU A 119 -28.02 -8.51 8.51
C LEU A 119 -28.34 -7.47 7.45
N ALA A 120 -27.40 -7.12 6.61
CA ALA A 120 -27.58 -6.13 5.55
C ALA A 120 -28.71 -6.48 4.57
N ARG A 121 -28.89 -7.77 4.25
CA ARG A 121 -29.98 -8.28 3.41
C ARG A 121 -31.36 -8.14 4.04
N GLN A 122 -31.43 -8.01 5.36
CA GLN A 122 -32.70 -7.84 6.09
C GLN A 122 -33.09 -6.37 6.25
N LEU A 123 -32.16 -5.44 5.97
CA LEU A 123 -32.42 -4.00 6.09
C LEU A 123 -33.16 -3.46 4.86
N ILE A 124 -34.14 -2.62 5.08
CA ILE A 124 -34.97 -1.99 4.05
C ILE A 124 -34.44 -0.61 3.71
N ARG A 125 -34.14 -0.37 2.41
CA ARG A 125 -33.74 0.95 1.95
C ARG A 125 -34.90 1.94 2.12
N GLY A 126 -34.62 3.02 2.79
CA GLY A 126 -35.55 4.12 2.98
C GLY A 126 -35.31 5.25 2.01
N GLN A 127 -36.16 6.26 2.08
CA GLN A 127 -36.04 7.52 1.36
C GLN A 127 -36.02 8.65 2.39
N ALA A 128 -35.10 9.62 2.20
CA ALA A 128 -35.17 10.87 2.91
C ALA A 128 -36.07 11.82 2.09
N SER A 129 -37.12 12.35 2.69
CA SER A 129 -37.92 13.37 2.06
C SER A 129 -37.17 14.70 2.15
N GLY A 130 -36.54 15.11 1.04
CA GLY A 130 -35.80 16.37 0.91
C GLY A 130 -34.33 16.17 0.52
N GLU A 131 -33.77 17.10 -0.25
CA GLU A 131 -32.31 17.13 -0.46
C GLU A 131 -31.62 17.27 0.87
N PHE A 132 -30.72 16.34 1.16
CA PHE A 132 -29.89 16.36 2.37
C PHE A 132 -28.96 17.56 2.32
N ASN A 133 -29.48 18.74 2.65
CA ASN A 133 -28.67 19.95 2.77
C ASN A 133 -28.27 20.10 4.23
N LYS A 134 -26.94 20.19 4.49
CA LYS A 134 -26.41 20.54 5.80
C LYS A 134 -27.10 21.74 6.46
N MET A 135 -27.76 22.54 5.68
CA MET A 135 -28.51 23.72 6.09
C MET A 135 -29.79 23.33 6.85
N ASN A 136 -30.49 22.26 6.46
CA ASN A 136 -31.74 21.83 7.11
C ASN A 136 -31.48 21.18 8.47
N ALA A 137 -30.36 20.47 8.59
CA ALA A 137 -29.90 19.92 9.89
C ALA A 137 -29.54 21.03 10.90
N LEU A 138 -29.11 22.20 10.43
CA LEU A 138 -28.80 23.36 11.29
C LEU A 138 -30.07 24.14 11.70
N LEU A 139 -31.17 23.99 10.95
CA LEU A 139 -32.44 24.68 11.20
C LEU A 139 -33.40 23.85 12.09
N GLY A 140 -33.03 22.62 12.46
CA GLY A 140 -33.83 21.80 13.39
C GLY A 140 -35.14 21.27 12.77
N GLU A 141 -35.25 21.18 11.44
CA GLU A 141 -36.35 20.50 10.79
C GLU A 141 -36.24 19.00 10.94
N GLU A 142 -37.22 18.34 11.56
CA GLU A 142 -37.34 16.90 11.65
C GLU A 142 -37.51 16.31 10.23
N ILE A 143 -36.48 15.63 9.75
CA ILE A 143 -36.52 14.91 8.49
C ILE A 143 -37.23 13.58 8.77
N GLU A 144 -38.40 13.34 8.20
CA GLU A 144 -39.03 12.02 8.25
C GLU A 144 -38.19 11.03 7.45
N GLU A 145 -37.40 10.25 8.16
CA GLU A 145 -36.61 9.14 7.63
C GLU A 145 -37.47 7.88 7.60
N THR A 146 -37.64 7.30 6.40
CA THR A 146 -38.33 6.01 6.26
C THR A 146 -37.30 4.88 6.01
N GLY A 147 -37.63 3.65 6.44
CA GLY A 147 -36.74 2.49 6.24
C GLY A 147 -35.60 2.41 7.25
N ASP A 148 -34.69 1.47 7.02
CA ASP A 148 -33.61 1.13 7.96
C ASP A 148 -32.30 1.85 7.59
N PHE A 149 -32.13 2.24 6.32
CA PHE A 149 -30.93 2.98 5.88
C PHE A 149 -31.24 3.90 4.69
N ILE A 150 -30.48 4.97 4.59
CA ILE A 150 -30.57 5.97 3.51
C ILE A 150 -29.26 5.97 2.74
N VAL A 151 -29.34 6.08 1.40
CA VAL A 151 -28.19 6.13 0.50
C VAL A 151 -28.09 7.53 -0.09
N ALA A 152 -26.99 8.20 0.19
CA ALA A 152 -26.59 9.45 -0.46
C ALA A 152 -25.66 9.12 -1.66
N GLU A 153 -26.24 8.92 -2.84
CA GLU A 153 -25.51 8.43 -4.02
C GLU A 153 -24.41 9.40 -4.49
N LYS A 154 -24.66 10.71 -4.42
CA LYS A 154 -23.69 11.76 -4.80
C LYS A 154 -22.45 11.74 -3.88
N GLU A 155 -22.65 11.43 -2.61
CA GLU A 155 -21.62 11.44 -1.57
C GLU A 155 -21.02 10.05 -1.33
N LYS A 156 -21.55 9.02 -2.02
CA LYS A 156 -21.18 7.60 -1.86
C LYS A 156 -21.22 7.16 -0.38
N GLN A 157 -22.25 7.61 0.33
CA GLN A 157 -22.40 7.38 1.77
C GLN A 157 -23.71 6.65 2.06
N VAL A 158 -23.69 5.74 3.05
CA VAL A 158 -24.86 5.04 3.57
C VAL A 158 -24.96 5.32 5.06
N THR A 159 -26.11 5.76 5.52
CA THR A 159 -26.37 6.06 6.94
C THR A 159 -27.54 5.23 7.44
N LEU A 160 -27.39 4.58 8.59
CA LEU A 160 -28.50 3.90 9.26
C LEU A 160 -29.42 4.92 9.90
N THR A 161 -30.75 4.73 9.76
CA THR A 161 -31.77 5.48 10.48
C THR A 161 -31.85 4.99 11.94
N ALA A 162 -32.56 5.72 12.79
CA ALA A 162 -32.81 5.28 14.17
C ALA A 162 -33.47 3.89 14.23
N GLN A 163 -34.35 3.57 13.27
CA GLN A 163 -34.99 2.26 13.14
C GLN A 163 -33.95 1.19 12.70
N GLY A 164 -33.05 1.53 11.79
CA GLY A 164 -31.98 0.64 11.34
C GLY A 164 -30.98 0.32 12.43
N VAL A 165 -30.58 1.31 13.21
CA VAL A 165 -29.69 1.12 14.37
C VAL A 165 -30.29 0.19 15.42
N ALA A 166 -31.61 0.23 15.62
CA ALA A 166 -32.29 -0.64 16.57
C ALA A 166 -32.39 -2.12 16.11
N LYS A 167 -32.19 -2.41 14.82
CA LYS A 167 -32.21 -3.75 14.23
C LYS A 167 -30.83 -4.42 14.17
N VAL A 168 -29.75 -3.64 14.21
CA VAL A 168 -28.36 -4.09 14.13
C VAL A 168 -27.76 -4.24 15.52
#